data_9dab8b7589964941d0c691efe778c377
#
_entry.id   9dab8b7589964941d0c691efe778c377
#
_cell.length_a   1.000
_cell.length_b   1.000
_cell.length_c   1.000
_cell.angle_alpha   90.00
_cell.angle_beta   90.00
_cell.angle_gamma   90.00
#
_symmetry.space_group_name_H-M   'P 1'
#
loop_
_entity.id
_entity.type
_entity.pdbx_description
1 polymer ?
#
loop_
_entity_poly.entity_id
_entity_poly.type
_entity_poly.pdbx_seq_one_letter_code
_entity_poly.pdbx_strand_id
1 'polypeptide(L)'
;MLIALVLLVLVGSGMGTLFLLPRGNGNPVTTSQIVGHAYFVSSGKLNKDSTQGINDELLIKLHNVPDPAPGTSYYAWLLNDYAWLLNDDGHGSSTPMLLGRMPVHHGEVNQLYQSPHNTNLLTTTSRLLITEENINITPANPSPTLSNWRYHAELPQTPDPTDTAHHFSTLTHLRYLLSEDPDLKQEGLSGGLATWLVRNTGKVLEWAGSARDNWTAKSPILLRNQLISVLEYLDGQSLVQVDLPPHTPLLVDRRLASIPLLGFDTQEQTTPSYLRKINLHLTVIAQAPGTTPDKRELVNEINTALNYVKSWLKKVHDDAEKLVKLSDRQLLLPSSQVILDEMQTLAFYANAGRSDPFTSQAQAGVLQIQYDIERFATFDITPYTSK
;
A
#
# COMPACT_ATOMS: atom_id res chain seq x y z
N MET A 1 -8.23 -27.92 13.48
CA MET A 1 -7.11 -28.41 12.67
C MET A 1 -6.32 -27.20 12.23
N LEU A 2 -5.14 -26.97 12.81
CA LEU A 2 -4.31 -25.80 12.53
C LEU A 2 -3.75 -25.88 11.10
N ILE A 3 -4.11 -24.92 10.26
CA ILE A 3 -3.47 -24.73 8.94
C ILE A 3 -2.30 -23.78 9.16
N ALA A 4 -1.09 -24.32 9.09
CA ALA A 4 0.13 -23.54 9.12
C ALA A 4 0.28 -22.80 7.79
N LEU A 5 0.28 -21.46 7.85
CA LEU A 5 0.57 -20.58 6.72
C LEU A 5 2.09 -20.64 6.45
N VAL A 6 2.50 -21.32 5.39
CA VAL A 6 3.89 -21.30 4.92
C VAL A 6 4.09 -20.06 4.07
N LEU A 7 4.80 -19.08 4.60
CA LEU A 7 5.29 -17.91 3.87
C LEU A 7 6.51 -18.34 3.04
N LEU A 8 6.33 -18.46 1.73
CA LEU A 8 7.41 -18.71 0.78
C LEU A 8 8.01 -17.36 0.37
N VAL A 9 9.15 -17.02 0.94
CA VAL A 9 9.95 -15.85 0.51
C VAL A 9 10.72 -16.25 -0.75
N LEU A 10 10.26 -15.81 -1.92
CA LEU A 10 11.02 -15.91 -3.17
C LEU A 10 12.02 -14.75 -3.25
N VAL A 11 13.27 -15.06 -2.99
CA VAL A 11 14.41 -14.19 -3.29
C VAL A 11 14.68 -14.28 -4.81
N GLY A 12 14.19 -13.33 -5.57
CA GLY A 12 14.48 -13.17 -6.98
C GLY A 12 15.85 -12.53 -7.20
N SER A 13 16.82 -13.31 -7.67
CA SER A 13 18.10 -12.83 -8.16
C SER A 13 17.91 -12.16 -9.52
N GLY A 14 17.87 -10.82 -9.56
CA GLY A 14 17.87 -10.03 -10.80
C GLY A 14 19.25 -9.89 -11.38
N MET A 15 19.49 -10.48 -12.55
CA MET A 15 20.66 -10.21 -13.41
C MET A 15 20.56 -8.77 -13.95
N GLY A 16 21.56 -7.94 -13.59
CA GLY A 16 21.72 -6.62 -14.17
C GLY A 16 22.20 -6.69 -15.62
N THR A 17 21.39 -6.19 -16.54
CA THR A 17 21.79 -5.88 -17.91
C THR A 17 22.38 -4.47 -17.97
N LEU A 18 23.65 -4.38 -18.35
CA LEU A 18 24.33 -3.12 -18.68
C LEU A 18 23.73 -2.54 -19.97
N PHE A 19 23.01 -1.44 -19.88
CA PHE A 19 22.64 -0.64 -21.06
C PHE A 19 23.68 0.46 -21.30
N LEU A 20 24.38 0.38 -22.42
CA LEU A 20 25.22 1.44 -22.96
C LEU A 20 24.31 2.52 -23.57
N LEU A 21 24.29 3.69 -22.99
CA LEU A 21 23.57 4.87 -23.52
C LEU A 21 24.45 5.63 -24.53
N PRO A 22 23.87 6.16 -25.62
CA PRO A 22 24.61 7.01 -26.57
C PRO A 22 24.88 8.40 -25.98
N ARG A 23 26.09 8.90 -26.16
CA ARG A 23 26.55 10.24 -25.77
C ARG A 23 25.85 11.30 -26.61
N GLY A 24 24.88 12.00 -26.01
CA GLY A 24 24.37 13.28 -26.49
C GLY A 24 25.10 14.44 -25.79
N ASN A 25 25.67 15.37 -26.56
CA ASN A 25 26.27 16.61 -26.07
C ASN A 25 25.14 17.58 -25.63
N GLY A 26 24.75 17.51 -24.36
CA GLY A 26 23.98 18.52 -23.66
C GLY A 26 24.73 18.85 -22.37
N ASN A 27 24.78 20.14 -22.00
CA ASN A 27 25.39 20.56 -20.73
C ASN A 27 24.89 19.67 -19.59
N PRO A 28 25.78 19.13 -18.74
CA PRO A 28 25.34 18.28 -17.65
C PRO A 28 24.56 19.14 -16.64
N VAL A 29 23.23 19.00 -16.63
CA VAL A 29 22.51 19.15 -15.40
C VAL A 29 23.11 18.09 -14.48
N THR A 30 23.80 18.49 -13.43
CA THR A 30 24.33 17.60 -12.41
C THR A 30 23.11 16.93 -11.73
N THR A 31 22.65 15.84 -12.30
CA THR A 31 21.78 14.92 -11.60
C THR A 31 22.60 14.38 -10.43
N SER A 32 22.26 14.77 -9.22
CA SER A 32 22.87 14.21 -8.02
C SER A 32 22.73 12.69 -8.09
N GLN A 33 23.88 12.00 -8.09
CA GLN A 33 23.91 10.55 -8.25
C GLN A 33 23.18 9.90 -7.07
N ILE A 34 22.16 9.08 -7.36
CA ILE A 34 21.51 8.26 -6.33
C ILE A 34 22.54 7.26 -5.81
N VAL A 35 22.77 7.27 -4.50
CA VAL A 35 23.69 6.37 -3.79
C VAL A 35 22.98 5.21 -3.12
N GLY A 36 21.65 5.20 -3.14
CA GLY A 36 20.84 4.16 -2.56
C GLY A 36 19.39 4.56 -2.37
N HIS A 37 18.68 3.71 -1.65
CA HIS A 37 17.25 3.88 -1.43
C HIS A 37 16.87 3.55 0.01
N ALA A 38 15.75 4.14 0.48
CA ALA A 38 15.09 3.67 1.68
C ALA A 38 13.63 3.35 1.38
N TYR A 39 13.17 2.23 1.93
CA TYR A 39 11.85 1.64 1.66
C TYR A 39 11.07 1.54 2.95
N PHE A 40 9.82 1.98 2.95
CA PHE A 40 8.89 1.62 4.01
C PHE A 40 8.54 0.13 3.87
N VAL A 41 8.53 -0.56 4.98
CA VAL A 41 8.24 -2.00 5.07
C VAL A 41 7.21 -2.21 6.18
N SER A 42 6.35 -3.18 5.98
CA SER A 42 5.33 -3.56 6.96
C SER A 42 5.81 -4.78 7.76
N SER A 43 5.91 -4.65 9.09
CA SER A 43 6.34 -5.76 9.96
C SER A 43 5.32 -6.92 10.01
N GLY A 44 4.08 -6.67 9.56
CA GLY A 44 3.00 -7.64 9.65
C GLY A 44 2.43 -7.83 11.05
N LYS A 45 2.84 -7.06 12.05
CA LYS A 45 2.26 -7.04 13.40
C LYS A 45 0.93 -6.29 13.41
N LEU A 46 0.02 -6.73 12.54
CA LEU A 46 -1.21 -6.02 12.22
C LEU A 46 -2.17 -5.93 13.40
N ASN A 47 -2.68 -4.74 13.65
CA ASN A 47 -3.88 -4.54 14.42
C ASN A 47 -5.07 -4.39 13.46
N LYS A 48 -6.18 -5.10 13.73
CA LYS A 48 -7.36 -5.09 12.84
C LYS A 48 -8.05 -3.72 12.76
N ASP A 49 -7.90 -2.88 13.78
CA ASP A 49 -8.62 -1.61 13.92
C ASP A 49 -7.71 -0.38 13.73
N SER A 50 -6.43 -0.57 13.38
CA SER A 50 -5.46 0.52 13.24
C SER A 50 -4.46 0.27 12.10
N THR A 51 -3.55 1.22 11.89
CA THR A 51 -2.43 1.11 10.94
C THR A 51 -1.15 0.52 11.54
N GLN A 52 -1.21 -0.01 12.76
CA GLN A 52 -0.05 -0.65 13.38
C GLN A 52 0.42 -1.85 12.56
N GLY A 53 1.73 -1.96 12.41
CA GLY A 53 2.36 -3.02 11.63
C GLY A 53 2.32 -2.82 10.12
N ILE A 54 1.91 -1.63 9.66
CA ILE A 54 1.89 -1.22 8.24
C ILE A 54 2.82 -0.03 8.07
N ASN A 55 3.80 -0.13 7.17
CA ASN A 55 4.83 0.90 6.95
C ASN A 55 5.50 1.34 8.27
N ASP A 56 5.64 0.43 9.21
CA ASP A 56 6.19 0.67 10.56
C ASP A 56 7.69 0.39 10.65
N GLU A 57 8.29 -0.04 9.55
CA GLU A 57 9.72 -0.26 9.40
C GLU A 57 10.27 0.56 8.24
N LEU A 58 11.57 0.90 8.29
CA LEU A 58 12.30 1.53 7.20
C LEU A 58 13.59 0.76 6.93
N LEU A 59 13.71 0.22 5.72
CA LEU A 59 14.92 -0.45 5.24
C LEU A 59 15.75 0.53 4.41
N ILE A 60 16.96 0.87 4.89
CA ILE A 60 17.90 1.77 4.22
C ILE A 60 19.01 0.94 3.58
N LYS A 61 19.22 1.12 2.28
CA LYS A 61 20.30 0.47 1.50
C LYS A 61 21.10 1.52 0.76
N LEU A 62 22.41 1.61 1.04
CA LEU A 62 23.32 2.52 0.36
C LEU A 62 24.48 1.75 -0.23
N HIS A 63 25.05 2.29 -1.30
CA HIS A 63 26.19 1.73 -2.03
C HIS A 63 27.26 2.81 -2.24
N ASN A 64 28.52 2.39 -2.31
CA ASN A 64 29.66 3.28 -2.52
C ASN A 64 29.77 4.41 -1.48
N VAL A 65 29.38 4.12 -0.24
CA VAL A 65 29.46 5.05 0.87
C VAL A 65 30.89 4.99 1.44
N PRO A 66 31.62 6.13 1.53
CA PRO A 66 32.92 6.16 2.19
C PRO A 66 32.79 5.81 3.67
N ASP A 67 33.85 5.29 4.24
CA ASP A 67 33.92 5.14 5.70
C ASP A 67 33.82 6.51 6.37
N PRO A 68 33.14 6.65 7.51
CA PRO A 68 33.10 7.90 8.27
C PRO A 68 34.51 8.26 8.79
N ALA A 69 34.75 9.55 9.07
CA ALA A 69 36.01 10.00 9.62
C ALA A 69 36.34 9.31 10.95
N PRO A 70 37.62 9.16 11.32
CA PRO A 70 37.99 8.57 12.62
C PRO A 70 37.30 9.27 13.78
N GLY A 71 36.65 8.52 14.65
CA GLY A 71 35.89 9.04 15.82
C GLY A 71 34.47 9.48 15.48
N THR A 72 33.98 9.30 14.24
CA THR A 72 32.62 9.60 13.83
C THR A 72 31.86 8.36 13.35
N SER A 73 30.58 8.49 13.13
CA SER A 73 29.70 7.48 12.49
C SER A 73 28.54 8.16 11.80
N TYR A 74 27.93 7.45 10.84
CA TYR A 74 26.69 7.92 10.24
C TYR A 74 25.48 7.61 11.14
N TYR A 75 24.54 8.55 11.17
CA TYR A 75 23.25 8.44 11.84
C TYR A 75 22.14 8.83 10.91
N ALA A 76 21.07 8.04 10.87
CA ALA A 76 19.90 8.30 10.06
C ALA A 76 18.76 8.92 10.86
N TRP A 77 18.03 9.82 10.22
CA TRP A 77 16.93 10.58 10.79
C TRP A 77 15.73 10.59 9.82
N LEU A 78 14.53 10.39 10.35
CA LEU A 78 13.31 10.76 9.65
C LEU A 78 12.86 12.14 10.12
N LEU A 79 12.48 12.97 9.15
CA LEU A 79 12.01 14.33 9.39
C LEU A 79 10.57 14.45 8.92
N ASN A 80 9.79 15.26 9.61
CA ASN A 80 8.41 15.55 9.26
C ASN A 80 8.32 16.58 8.12
N ASP A 81 7.10 16.81 7.61
CA ASP A 81 6.82 17.68 6.46
C ASP A 81 7.25 19.13 6.70
N TYR A 82 7.01 19.64 7.89
CA TYR A 82 7.36 21.00 8.26
C TYR A 82 8.80 21.04 8.72
N ALA A 83 9.60 21.53 7.83
CA ALA A 83 11.02 21.45 7.93
C ALA A 83 11.59 22.22 9.09
N TRP A 84 12.34 21.50 9.84
CA TRP A 84 13.49 21.95 10.58
C TRP A 84 14.46 22.87 9.79
N LEU A 85 14.43 22.88 8.46
CA LEU A 85 15.25 23.69 7.56
C LEU A 85 14.80 25.15 7.41
N LEU A 86 13.59 25.49 7.79
CA LEU A 86 13.15 26.87 7.81
C LEU A 86 13.29 27.38 9.23
N ASN A 87 14.42 28.01 9.49
CA ASN A 87 14.62 28.89 10.65
C ASN A 87 13.65 30.06 10.54
N ASP A 88 12.37 29.82 10.66
CA ASP A 88 11.41 30.89 10.81
C ASP A 88 10.39 30.53 11.87
N ASP A 89 10.53 31.17 13.02
CA ASP A 89 9.53 31.51 14.03
C ASP A 89 8.74 30.40 14.71
N GLY A 90 9.36 29.29 15.03
CA GLY A 90 9.04 28.59 16.28
C GLY A 90 7.70 27.90 16.40
N HIS A 91 6.96 27.57 15.35
CA HIS A 91 5.64 26.95 15.42
C HIS A 91 5.48 25.59 14.74
N GLY A 92 6.56 24.88 14.46
CA GLY A 92 6.54 23.51 13.96
C GLY A 92 7.34 22.58 14.87
N SER A 93 6.80 22.18 16.00
CA SER A 93 7.41 21.23 16.95
C SER A 93 7.37 19.80 16.41
N SER A 94 8.11 19.50 15.37
CA SER A 94 8.31 18.11 14.96
C SER A 94 9.75 17.70 15.25
N THR A 95 9.94 17.00 16.35
CA THR A 95 11.24 16.45 16.73
C THR A 95 11.70 15.45 15.68
N PRO A 96 12.92 15.59 15.12
CA PRO A 96 13.50 14.59 14.24
C PRO A 96 13.51 13.21 14.91
N MET A 97 13.14 12.18 14.16
CA MET A 97 13.17 10.81 14.68
C MET A 97 14.51 10.18 14.37
N LEU A 98 15.28 9.86 15.40
CA LEU A 98 16.54 9.11 15.26
C LEU A 98 16.23 7.66 14.89
N LEU A 99 16.71 7.22 13.73
CA LEU A 99 16.61 5.82 13.29
C LEU A 99 17.77 4.98 13.81
N GLY A 100 18.85 5.62 14.24
CA GLY A 100 20.01 4.98 14.82
C GLY A 100 21.28 5.18 14.01
N ARG A 101 22.33 4.51 14.50
CA ARG A 101 23.65 4.51 13.90
C ARG A 101 23.69 3.54 12.72
N MET A 102 24.29 3.97 11.61
CA MET A 102 24.45 3.18 10.40
C MET A 102 25.91 2.74 10.21
N PRO A 103 26.23 1.47 10.49
CA PRO A 103 27.58 0.96 10.20
C PRO A 103 27.78 0.80 8.70
N VAL A 104 28.96 1.23 8.21
CA VAL A 104 29.38 1.01 6.83
C VAL A 104 30.22 -0.26 6.79
N HIS A 105 29.94 -1.16 5.86
CA HIS A 105 30.69 -2.39 5.63
C HIS A 105 31.07 -2.48 4.16
N HIS A 106 32.36 -2.30 3.86
CA HIS A 106 32.87 -2.36 2.47
C HIS A 106 32.18 -1.38 1.51
N GLY A 107 31.83 -0.18 2.00
CA GLY A 107 31.13 0.83 1.20
C GLY A 107 29.63 0.64 1.08
N GLU A 108 29.05 -0.28 1.85
CA GLU A 108 27.62 -0.55 1.85
C GLU A 108 26.98 -0.30 3.23
N VAL A 109 25.74 0.14 3.24
CA VAL A 109 24.85 0.19 4.38
C VAL A 109 23.61 -0.65 4.09
N ASN A 110 23.23 -1.49 5.04
CA ASN A 110 21.98 -2.25 5.02
C ASN A 110 21.39 -2.23 6.43
N GLN A 111 20.52 -1.27 6.70
CA GLN A 111 19.98 -1.01 8.03
C GLN A 111 18.45 -1.08 8.01
N LEU A 112 17.88 -1.91 8.88
CA LEU A 112 16.45 -1.92 9.15
C LEU A 112 16.18 -1.17 10.45
N TYR A 113 15.32 -0.17 10.40
CA TYR A 113 14.73 0.47 11.56
C TYR A 113 13.29 -0.04 11.73
N GLN A 114 12.93 -0.32 12.98
CA GLN A 114 11.56 -0.68 13.37
C GLN A 114 11.01 0.36 14.34
N SER A 115 9.80 0.87 14.06
CA SER A 115 9.10 1.76 14.98
C SER A 115 8.81 1.04 16.31
N PRO A 116 9.18 1.60 17.47
CA PRO A 116 8.99 0.96 18.78
C PRO A 116 7.53 0.61 19.09
N HIS A 117 6.59 1.34 18.52
CA HIS A 117 5.13 1.13 18.72
C HIS A 117 4.44 0.56 17.48
N ASN A 118 5.20 0.08 16.49
CA ASN A 118 4.72 -0.38 15.19
C ASN A 118 3.81 0.67 14.50
N THR A 119 4.08 1.96 14.72
CA THR A 119 3.32 3.06 14.11
C THR A 119 3.72 3.26 12.66
N ASN A 120 2.76 3.59 11.80
CA ASN A 120 3.02 3.88 10.40
C ASN A 120 3.90 5.14 10.27
N LEU A 121 5.13 4.96 9.78
CA LEU A 121 6.13 6.01 9.68
C LEU A 121 5.78 7.03 8.57
N LEU A 122 5.08 6.62 7.51
CA LEU A 122 4.69 7.49 6.39
C LEU A 122 3.67 8.55 6.81
N THR A 123 2.94 8.34 7.90
CA THR A 123 1.88 9.27 8.36
C THR A 123 2.40 10.68 8.57
N THR A 124 3.58 10.82 9.16
CA THR A 124 4.12 12.13 9.58
C THR A 124 5.47 12.46 8.97
N THR A 125 6.14 11.50 8.33
CA THR A 125 7.49 11.71 7.80
C THR A 125 7.49 11.82 6.28
N SER A 126 8.37 12.67 5.76
CA SER A 126 8.49 12.96 4.32
C SER A 126 9.93 13.08 3.86
N ARG A 127 10.90 13.11 4.80
CA ARG A 127 12.32 13.31 4.49
C ARG A 127 13.18 12.35 5.28
N LEU A 128 14.29 11.96 4.65
CA LEU A 128 15.37 11.23 5.26
C LEU A 128 16.63 12.10 5.24
N LEU A 129 17.32 12.19 6.37
CA LEU A 129 18.61 12.85 6.49
C LEU A 129 19.63 11.87 7.09
N ILE A 130 20.84 11.90 6.59
CA ILE A 130 21.95 11.13 7.12
C ILE A 130 23.08 12.11 7.47
N THR A 131 23.46 12.11 8.75
CA THR A 131 24.51 12.97 9.27
C THR A 131 25.71 12.17 9.75
N GLU A 132 26.87 12.80 9.78
CA GLU A 132 28.07 12.24 10.39
C GLU A 132 28.29 12.90 11.75
N GLU A 133 28.23 12.10 12.82
CA GLU A 133 28.21 12.55 14.22
C GLU A 133 29.30 11.84 15.02
N ASN A 134 29.60 12.35 16.21
CA ASN A 134 30.56 11.73 17.15
C ASN A 134 30.09 10.32 17.56
N ILE A 135 30.94 9.32 17.36
CA ILE A 135 30.61 7.89 17.59
C ILE A 135 30.32 7.58 19.07
N ASN A 136 30.88 8.37 20.01
CA ASN A 136 30.77 8.12 21.43
C ASN A 136 29.53 8.74 22.09
N ILE A 137 28.76 9.52 21.32
CA ILE A 137 27.59 10.25 21.84
C ILE A 137 26.41 9.93 20.92
N THR A 138 25.36 9.34 21.47
CA THR A 138 24.11 9.21 20.72
C THR A 138 23.48 10.60 20.57
N PRO A 139 23.38 11.13 19.35
CA PRO A 139 22.87 12.49 19.17
C PRO A 139 21.36 12.54 19.43
N ALA A 140 20.88 13.58 20.10
CA ALA A 140 19.45 13.82 20.33
C ALA A 140 18.77 14.48 19.12
N ASN A 141 19.51 15.25 18.33
CA ASN A 141 19.07 15.92 17.11
C ASN A 141 20.18 15.84 16.05
N PRO A 142 19.85 15.98 14.76
CA PRO A 142 20.83 16.12 13.69
C PRO A 142 21.76 17.30 13.98
N SER A 143 23.03 17.18 13.57
CA SER A 143 23.98 18.29 13.69
C SER A 143 23.42 19.56 13.05
N PRO A 144 23.49 20.73 13.73
CA PRO A 144 23.13 22.01 13.13
C PRO A 144 24.14 22.45 12.05
N THR A 145 25.32 21.82 12.00
CA THR A 145 26.39 22.13 11.06
C THR A 145 26.14 21.39 9.74
N LEU A 146 25.80 22.11 8.69
CA LEU A 146 25.48 21.54 7.38
C LEU A 146 26.61 20.72 6.77
N SER A 147 27.88 20.99 7.09
CA SER A 147 29.02 20.19 6.64
C SER A 147 29.02 18.75 7.19
N ASN A 148 28.24 18.47 8.23
CA ASN A 148 28.06 17.12 8.77
C ASN A 148 26.92 16.35 8.08
N TRP A 149 26.13 17.02 7.25
CA TRP A 149 25.09 16.38 6.47
C TRP A 149 25.73 15.68 5.28
N ARG A 150 25.48 14.40 5.14
CA ARG A 150 26.11 13.56 4.11
C ARG A 150 25.17 13.17 3.00
N TYR A 151 23.95 12.73 3.35
CA TYR A 151 22.96 12.30 2.38
C TYR A 151 21.58 12.76 2.79
N HIS A 152 20.73 12.92 1.81
CA HIS A 152 19.33 13.28 2.04
C HIS A 152 18.42 12.66 0.98
N ALA A 153 17.14 12.56 1.31
CA ALA A 153 16.08 12.21 0.39
C ALA A 153 14.76 12.84 0.84
N GLU A 154 13.87 13.06 -0.11
CA GLU A 154 12.57 13.66 0.14
C GLU A 154 11.50 13.02 -0.75
N LEU A 155 10.33 12.72 -0.17
CA LEU A 155 9.14 12.39 -0.95
C LEU A 155 8.56 13.67 -1.55
N PRO A 156 7.99 13.64 -2.78
CA PRO A 156 7.49 14.85 -3.44
C PRO A 156 6.34 15.50 -2.67
N GLN A 157 6.58 16.69 -2.09
CA GLN A 157 5.63 17.47 -1.29
C GLN A 157 5.08 18.69 -2.02
N THR A 158 5.65 19.07 -3.17
CA THR A 158 5.16 20.21 -3.93
C THR A 158 3.75 19.92 -4.44
N PRO A 159 2.77 20.76 -4.14
CA PRO A 159 1.43 20.62 -4.67
C PRO A 159 1.41 20.59 -6.19
N ASP A 160 0.51 19.80 -6.76
CA ASP A 160 0.28 19.83 -8.20
C ASP A 160 -0.32 21.21 -8.57
N PRO A 161 0.34 22.00 -9.45
CA PRO A 161 -0.14 23.31 -9.86
C PRO A 161 -1.47 23.25 -10.64
N THR A 162 -1.86 22.07 -11.12
CA THR A 162 -3.16 21.87 -11.80
C THR A 162 -4.29 21.56 -10.83
N ASP A 163 -4.00 21.12 -9.60
CA ASP A 163 -4.98 20.95 -8.53
C ASP A 163 -5.22 22.28 -7.79
N THR A 164 -5.99 23.16 -8.41
CA THR A 164 -6.31 24.47 -7.84
C THR A 164 -7.35 24.40 -6.69
N ALA A 165 -8.02 23.27 -6.53
CA ALA A 165 -9.09 23.11 -5.54
C ALA A 165 -8.56 22.63 -4.19
N HIS A 166 -7.64 21.68 -4.17
CA HIS A 166 -7.18 21.00 -2.95
C HIS A 166 -5.70 21.20 -2.65
N HIS A 167 -4.92 21.58 -3.67
CA HIS A 167 -3.46 21.74 -3.57
C HIS A 167 -2.74 20.49 -3.05
N PHE A 168 -3.20 19.30 -3.47
CA PHE A 168 -2.60 18.04 -3.05
C PHE A 168 -1.26 17.79 -3.75
N SER A 169 -0.32 17.24 -3.01
CA SER A 169 0.97 16.77 -3.52
C SER A 169 0.93 15.25 -3.78
N THR A 170 1.93 14.75 -4.48
CA THR A 170 2.14 13.29 -4.61
C THR A 170 2.17 12.60 -3.25
N LEU A 171 2.84 13.19 -2.25
CA LEU A 171 2.87 12.66 -0.89
C LEU A 171 1.47 12.59 -0.26
N THR A 172 0.61 13.57 -0.50
CA THR A 172 -0.78 13.55 -0.01
C THR A 172 -1.52 12.33 -0.55
N HIS A 173 -1.43 12.08 -1.86
CA HIS A 173 -2.05 10.91 -2.48
C HIS A 173 -1.46 9.58 -1.98
N LEU A 174 -0.13 9.51 -1.76
CA LEU A 174 0.51 8.34 -1.17
C LEU A 174 0.02 8.06 0.26
N ARG A 175 -0.21 9.09 1.06
CA ARG A 175 -0.78 8.94 2.40
C ARG A 175 -2.21 8.45 2.37
N TYR A 176 -3.05 8.93 1.46
CA TYR A 176 -4.41 8.41 1.29
C TYR A 176 -4.43 6.93 0.89
N LEU A 177 -3.46 6.53 0.07
CA LEU A 177 -3.32 5.12 -0.30
C LEU A 177 -2.78 4.23 0.82
N LEU A 178 -1.78 4.70 1.60
CA LEU A 178 -0.94 3.85 2.45
C LEU A 178 -1.02 4.15 3.95
N SER A 179 -1.57 5.29 4.34
CA SER A 179 -1.52 5.74 5.73
C SER A 179 -2.89 6.11 6.31
N GLU A 180 -3.50 7.18 5.85
CA GLU A 180 -4.79 7.64 6.34
C GLU A 180 -5.59 8.30 5.21
N ASP A 181 -6.73 7.71 4.85
CA ASP A 181 -7.67 8.30 3.91
C ASP A 181 -8.77 9.05 4.67
N PRO A 182 -9.14 10.29 4.25
CA PRO A 182 -10.10 11.12 4.97
C PRO A 182 -11.51 10.53 5.00
N ASP A 183 -11.95 9.85 3.94
CA ASP A 183 -13.28 9.24 3.89
C ASP A 183 -13.37 8.03 4.84
N LEU A 184 -12.30 7.22 4.87
CA LEU A 184 -12.18 6.12 5.83
C LEU A 184 -12.17 6.65 7.27
N LYS A 185 -11.45 7.72 7.52
CA LYS A 185 -11.41 8.36 8.84
C LYS A 185 -12.78 8.89 9.28
N GLN A 186 -13.55 9.46 8.36
CA GLN A 186 -14.91 9.92 8.62
C GLN A 186 -15.83 8.77 9.03
N GLU A 187 -15.63 7.58 8.48
CA GLU A 187 -16.34 6.35 8.87
C GLU A 187 -15.78 5.71 10.16
N GLY A 188 -14.77 6.32 10.79
CA GLY A 188 -14.12 5.80 12.00
C GLY A 188 -13.15 4.65 11.72
N LEU A 189 -12.66 4.52 10.48
CA LEU A 189 -11.69 3.54 10.07
C LEU A 189 -10.31 4.19 9.97
N SER A 190 -9.30 3.54 10.56
CA SER A 190 -7.90 4.00 10.46
C SER A 190 -7.20 3.26 9.35
N GLY A 191 -6.45 3.98 8.51
CA GLY A 191 -5.61 3.39 7.48
C GLY A 191 -5.81 3.98 6.10
N GLY A 192 -4.94 3.57 5.17
CA GLY A 192 -5.03 3.94 3.76
C GLY A 192 -5.94 3.01 2.96
N LEU A 193 -6.33 3.47 1.78
CA LEU A 193 -7.22 2.74 0.87
C LEU A 193 -6.68 1.35 0.49
N ALA A 194 -5.35 1.22 0.25
CA ALA A 194 -4.75 -0.06 -0.10
C ALA A 194 -4.86 -1.09 1.03
N THR A 195 -4.70 -0.65 2.27
CA THR A 195 -4.87 -1.50 3.46
C THR A 195 -6.29 -2.06 3.53
N TRP A 196 -7.30 -1.21 3.35
CA TRP A 196 -8.70 -1.63 3.42
C TRP A 196 -9.15 -2.41 2.21
N LEU A 197 -8.58 -2.15 1.03
CA LEU A 197 -8.77 -3.02 -0.14
C LEU A 197 -8.33 -4.47 0.18
N VAL A 198 -7.16 -4.65 0.75
CA VAL A 198 -6.63 -5.98 1.13
C VAL A 198 -7.50 -6.63 2.21
N ARG A 199 -7.86 -5.88 3.28
CA ARG A 199 -8.70 -6.39 4.37
C ARG A 199 -10.07 -6.84 3.88
N ASN A 200 -10.76 -6.00 3.12
CA ASN A 200 -12.11 -6.28 2.65
C ASN A 200 -12.13 -7.40 1.60
N THR A 201 -11.14 -7.45 0.69
CA THR A 201 -11.01 -8.59 -0.24
C THR A 201 -10.68 -9.88 0.50
N GLY A 202 -9.86 -9.81 1.55
CA GLY A 202 -9.61 -10.94 2.45
C GLY A 202 -10.87 -11.44 3.15
N LYS A 203 -11.79 -10.53 3.53
CA LYS A 203 -13.10 -10.89 4.09
C LYS A 203 -14.00 -11.54 3.06
N VAL A 204 -14.02 -11.05 1.81
CA VAL A 204 -14.75 -11.73 0.72
C VAL A 204 -14.25 -13.17 0.54
N LEU A 205 -12.93 -13.40 0.57
CA LEU A 205 -12.34 -14.73 0.50
C LEU A 205 -12.75 -15.62 1.70
N GLU A 206 -12.70 -15.07 2.91
CA GLU A 206 -13.11 -15.78 4.15
C GLU A 206 -14.57 -16.23 4.08
N TRP A 207 -15.48 -15.30 3.69
CA TRP A 207 -16.90 -15.59 3.60
C TRP A 207 -17.24 -16.54 2.43
N ALA A 208 -16.56 -16.43 1.29
CA ALA A 208 -16.71 -17.35 0.18
C ALA A 208 -16.31 -18.78 0.59
N GLY A 209 -15.20 -18.95 1.30
CA GLY A 209 -14.76 -20.22 1.86
C GLY A 209 -15.76 -20.76 2.89
N SER A 210 -16.24 -19.92 3.80
CA SER A 210 -17.23 -20.31 4.81
C SER A 210 -18.57 -20.70 4.18
N ALA A 211 -19.01 -20.06 3.10
CA ALA A 211 -20.20 -20.45 2.35
C ALA A 211 -20.06 -21.86 1.78
N ARG A 212 -18.91 -22.18 1.21
CA ARG A 212 -18.59 -23.51 0.69
C ARG A 212 -18.58 -24.58 1.80
N ASP A 213 -17.99 -24.28 2.97
CA ASP A 213 -17.97 -25.18 4.13
C ASP A 213 -19.39 -25.41 4.69
N ASN A 214 -20.25 -24.38 4.75
CA ASN A 214 -21.63 -24.49 5.17
C ASN A 214 -22.48 -25.33 4.20
N TRP A 215 -22.16 -25.32 2.90
CA TRP A 215 -22.75 -26.23 1.93
C TRP A 215 -22.43 -27.70 2.28
N THR A 216 -21.16 -27.98 2.61
CA THR A 216 -20.72 -29.32 3.05
C THR A 216 -21.41 -29.74 4.34
N ALA A 217 -21.57 -28.83 5.28
CA ALA A 217 -22.27 -29.05 6.56
C ALA A 217 -23.81 -29.12 6.42
N LYS A 218 -24.34 -28.95 5.21
CA LYS A 218 -25.79 -28.93 4.93
C LYS A 218 -26.55 -27.87 5.72
N SER A 219 -25.94 -26.69 5.93
CA SER A 219 -26.51 -25.58 6.68
C SER A 219 -26.90 -24.42 5.75
N PRO A 220 -28.09 -24.43 5.13
CA PRO A 220 -28.49 -23.43 4.12
C PRO A 220 -28.63 -22.03 4.72
N ILE A 221 -29.03 -21.92 5.99
CA ILE A 221 -29.18 -20.61 6.68
C ILE A 221 -27.82 -19.96 6.85
N LEU A 222 -26.81 -20.69 7.38
CA LEU A 222 -25.46 -20.13 7.54
C LEU A 222 -24.81 -19.85 6.18
N LEU A 223 -25.01 -20.73 5.18
CA LEU A 223 -24.55 -20.49 3.83
C LEU A 223 -25.09 -19.17 3.27
N ARG A 224 -26.39 -18.93 3.40
CA ARG A 224 -27.03 -17.69 2.95
C ARG A 224 -26.46 -16.45 3.67
N ASN A 225 -26.23 -16.54 4.97
CA ASN A 225 -25.61 -15.46 5.74
C ASN A 225 -24.19 -15.11 5.19
N GLN A 226 -23.41 -16.11 4.81
CA GLN A 226 -22.09 -15.86 4.22
C GLN A 226 -22.20 -15.15 2.86
N LEU A 227 -23.18 -15.56 2.02
CA LEU A 227 -23.42 -14.90 0.73
C LEU A 227 -23.85 -13.43 0.91
N ILE A 228 -24.71 -13.15 1.90
CA ILE A 228 -25.09 -11.78 2.26
C ILE A 228 -23.85 -10.96 2.64
N SER A 229 -22.99 -11.49 3.52
CA SER A 229 -21.75 -10.81 3.91
C SER A 229 -20.80 -10.55 2.73
N VAL A 230 -20.69 -11.48 1.77
CA VAL A 230 -19.93 -11.28 0.54
C VAL A 230 -20.48 -10.09 -0.25
N LEU A 231 -21.80 -10.04 -0.48
CA LEU A 231 -22.46 -8.96 -1.22
C LEU A 231 -22.32 -7.61 -0.48
N GLU A 232 -22.44 -7.57 0.86
CA GLU A 232 -22.25 -6.34 1.62
C GLU A 232 -20.86 -5.71 1.42
N TYR A 233 -19.78 -6.50 1.33
CA TYR A 233 -18.44 -5.97 1.03
C TYR A 233 -18.28 -5.55 -0.43
N LEU A 234 -18.95 -6.24 -1.36
CA LEU A 234 -18.82 -5.95 -2.79
C LEU A 234 -19.61 -4.71 -3.20
N ASP A 235 -20.85 -4.57 -2.76
CA ASP A 235 -21.79 -3.52 -3.16
C ASP A 235 -21.79 -2.33 -2.21
N GLY A 236 -21.32 -2.54 -0.98
CA GLY A 236 -21.50 -1.59 0.12
C GLY A 236 -22.94 -1.59 0.67
N GLN A 237 -23.08 -1.15 1.90
CA GLN A 237 -24.38 -1.21 2.60
C GLN A 237 -25.50 -0.38 1.97
N SER A 238 -25.14 0.69 1.26
CA SER A 238 -26.14 1.55 0.62
C SER A 238 -26.84 0.89 -0.58
N LEU A 239 -26.22 -0.13 -1.18
CA LEU A 239 -26.65 -0.70 -2.46
C LEU A 239 -27.02 -2.17 -2.38
N VAL A 240 -26.45 -2.91 -1.47
CA VAL A 240 -26.61 -4.36 -1.37
C VAL A 240 -28.08 -4.81 -1.26
N GLN A 241 -28.99 -3.95 -0.77
CA GLN A 241 -30.43 -4.27 -0.69
C GLN A 241 -31.09 -4.47 -2.05
N VAL A 242 -30.49 -3.97 -3.14
CA VAL A 242 -30.98 -4.18 -4.51
C VAL A 242 -30.80 -5.65 -4.92
N ASP A 243 -29.74 -6.26 -4.46
CA ASP A 243 -29.34 -7.62 -4.84
C ASP A 243 -29.83 -8.68 -3.86
N LEU A 244 -30.30 -8.26 -2.68
CA LEU A 244 -30.83 -9.14 -1.66
C LEU A 244 -32.36 -9.32 -1.74
N PRO A 245 -32.88 -10.46 -1.28
CA PRO A 245 -34.35 -10.61 -1.08
C PRO A 245 -34.89 -9.51 -0.15
N PRO A 246 -36.12 -9.04 -0.37
CA PRO A 246 -36.73 -8.00 0.47
C PRO A 246 -36.67 -8.32 1.97
N HIS A 247 -36.35 -7.31 2.78
CA HIS A 247 -36.27 -7.41 4.25
C HIS A 247 -35.12 -8.31 4.77
N THR A 248 -34.12 -8.60 3.94
CA THR A 248 -32.92 -9.32 4.39
C THR A 248 -32.12 -8.44 5.36
N PRO A 249 -31.79 -8.94 6.57
CA PRO A 249 -30.97 -8.18 7.51
C PRO A 249 -29.54 -8.09 7.02
N LEU A 250 -28.88 -6.94 7.26
CA LEU A 250 -27.46 -6.77 7.03
C LEU A 250 -26.65 -7.35 8.20
N LEU A 251 -25.51 -7.97 7.92
CA LEU A 251 -24.75 -8.77 8.86
C LEU A 251 -23.38 -8.18 9.19
N VAL A 252 -22.83 -7.35 8.28
CA VAL A 252 -21.51 -6.72 8.42
C VAL A 252 -21.64 -5.39 9.18
N ASP A 253 -20.63 -5.05 9.98
CA ASP A 253 -20.54 -3.70 10.59
C ASP A 253 -20.57 -2.64 9.47
N ARG A 254 -21.50 -1.69 9.61
CA ARG A 254 -21.75 -0.62 8.64
C ARG A 254 -20.48 0.10 8.21
N ARG A 255 -19.56 0.36 9.14
CA ARG A 255 -18.32 1.06 8.86
C ARG A 255 -17.43 0.28 7.88
N LEU A 256 -17.36 -1.05 8.01
CA LEU A 256 -16.50 -1.91 7.19
C LEU A 256 -16.99 -2.04 5.75
N ALA A 257 -18.30 -1.94 5.55
CA ALA A 257 -18.96 -2.00 4.25
C ALA A 257 -19.51 -0.63 3.79
N SER A 258 -19.04 0.49 4.36
CA SER A 258 -19.45 1.85 3.95
C SER A 258 -18.99 2.20 2.54
N ILE A 259 -17.75 1.78 2.18
CA ILE A 259 -17.19 1.93 0.85
C ILE A 259 -17.22 0.57 0.15
N PRO A 260 -17.88 0.44 -1.01
CA PRO A 260 -17.93 -0.81 -1.75
C PRO A 260 -16.56 -1.20 -2.34
N LEU A 261 -16.32 -2.50 -2.50
CA LEU A 261 -15.17 -2.97 -3.28
C LEU A 261 -15.39 -2.74 -4.78
N LEU A 262 -16.62 -2.99 -5.26
CA LEU A 262 -17.06 -2.78 -6.65
C LEU A 262 -17.95 -1.54 -6.73
N GLY A 263 -17.81 -0.78 -7.81
CA GLY A 263 -18.74 0.29 -8.16
C GLY A 263 -19.57 -0.11 -9.38
N PHE A 264 -20.84 0.20 -9.33
CA PHE A 264 -21.71 0.08 -10.49
C PHE A 264 -21.70 1.41 -11.27
N ASP A 265 -21.72 1.35 -12.60
CA ASP A 265 -21.45 2.48 -13.50
C ASP A 265 -22.25 3.77 -13.22
N THR A 266 -23.48 3.63 -12.69
CA THR A 266 -24.36 4.77 -12.38
C THR A 266 -24.05 5.44 -11.04
N GLN A 267 -23.30 4.79 -10.14
CA GLN A 267 -23.09 5.24 -8.76
C GLN A 267 -21.64 5.52 -8.39
N GLU A 268 -20.70 5.08 -9.22
CA GLU A 268 -19.27 5.35 -9.02
C GLU A 268 -18.91 6.86 -9.00
N GLN A 269 -19.82 7.73 -9.45
CA GLN A 269 -19.63 9.19 -9.37
C GLN A 269 -19.99 9.75 -8.00
N THR A 270 -20.94 9.13 -7.29
CA THR A 270 -21.43 9.63 -5.98
C THR A 270 -20.79 8.90 -4.80
N THR A 271 -20.49 7.61 -4.95
CA THR A 271 -19.83 6.79 -3.93
C THR A 271 -18.79 5.90 -4.62
N PRO A 272 -17.59 6.42 -4.91
CA PRO A 272 -16.56 5.64 -5.60
C PRO A 272 -16.14 4.41 -4.79
N SER A 273 -16.01 3.27 -5.47
CA SER A 273 -15.49 2.03 -4.89
C SER A 273 -14.00 2.14 -4.51
N TYR A 274 -13.51 1.22 -3.65
CA TYR A 274 -12.08 1.12 -3.34
C TYR A 274 -11.22 1.04 -4.60
N LEU A 275 -11.58 0.18 -5.56
CA LEU A 275 -10.83 0.02 -6.80
C LEU A 275 -10.76 1.32 -7.59
N ARG A 276 -11.86 2.07 -7.67
CA ARG A 276 -11.91 3.36 -8.37
C ARG A 276 -11.13 4.44 -7.63
N LYS A 277 -11.28 4.57 -6.30
CA LYS A 277 -10.54 5.56 -5.51
C LYS A 277 -9.03 5.37 -5.66
N ILE A 278 -8.55 4.13 -5.55
CA ILE A 278 -7.13 3.82 -5.73
C ILE A 278 -6.66 4.19 -7.14
N ASN A 279 -7.43 3.83 -8.18
CA ASN A 279 -7.11 4.21 -9.55
C ASN A 279 -7.04 5.72 -9.75
N LEU A 280 -7.95 6.50 -9.15
CA LEU A 280 -7.94 7.96 -9.23
C LEU A 280 -6.66 8.55 -8.61
N HIS A 281 -6.27 8.14 -7.40
CA HIS A 281 -5.02 8.60 -6.77
C HIS A 281 -3.79 8.23 -7.59
N LEU A 282 -3.72 7.00 -8.11
CA LEU A 282 -2.61 6.55 -8.95
C LEU A 282 -2.53 7.34 -10.27
N THR A 283 -3.67 7.68 -10.86
CA THR A 283 -3.72 8.51 -12.08
C THR A 283 -3.13 9.90 -11.82
N VAL A 284 -3.48 10.54 -10.71
CA VAL A 284 -2.89 11.83 -10.32
C VAL A 284 -1.39 11.70 -10.07
N ILE A 285 -0.93 10.67 -9.36
CA ILE A 285 0.51 10.41 -9.15
C ILE A 285 1.25 10.25 -10.49
N ALA A 286 0.66 9.54 -11.47
CA ALA A 286 1.27 9.36 -12.79
C ALA A 286 1.40 10.67 -13.58
N GLN A 287 0.46 11.59 -13.38
CA GLN A 287 0.41 12.89 -14.07
C GLN A 287 1.20 13.98 -13.35
N ALA A 288 1.57 13.77 -12.09
CA ALA A 288 2.26 14.75 -11.27
C ALA A 288 3.60 15.19 -11.89
N PRO A 289 3.95 16.48 -11.80
CA PRO A 289 5.23 16.99 -12.27
C PRO A 289 6.41 16.23 -11.63
N GLY A 290 7.38 15.81 -12.45
CA GLY A 290 8.56 15.08 -11.98
C GLY A 290 8.38 13.56 -11.81
N THR A 291 7.20 13.01 -12.07
CA THR A 291 7.00 11.56 -12.09
C THR A 291 7.82 10.93 -13.22
N THR A 292 8.68 9.97 -12.87
CA THR A 292 9.57 9.28 -13.79
C THR A 292 8.81 8.32 -14.72
N PRO A 293 9.38 7.95 -15.90
CA PRO A 293 8.78 6.93 -16.77
C PRO A 293 8.50 5.61 -16.04
N ASP A 294 9.44 5.13 -15.22
CA ASP A 294 9.30 3.87 -14.47
C ASP A 294 8.13 3.92 -13.47
N LYS A 295 7.92 5.07 -12.81
CA LYS A 295 6.76 5.26 -11.93
C LYS A 295 5.45 5.28 -12.71
N ARG A 296 5.42 5.85 -13.92
CA ARG A 296 4.23 5.79 -14.80
C ARG A 296 3.94 4.35 -15.27
N GLU A 297 4.98 3.60 -15.61
CA GLU A 297 4.83 2.19 -15.98
C GLU A 297 4.28 1.39 -14.80
N LEU A 298 4.80 1.58 -13.61
CA LEU A 298 4.27 0.95 -12.39
C LEU A 298 2.78 1.27 -12.15
N VAL A 299 2.34 2.52 -12.41
CA VAL A 299 0.89 2.85 -12.36
C VAL A 299 0.10 2.03 -13.37
N ASN A 300 0.61 1.85 -14.60
CA ASN A 300 -0.07 1.05 -15.62
C ASN A 300 -0.15 -0.43 -15.23
N GLU A 301 0.91 -0.97 -14.63
CA GLU A 301 0.92 -2.34 -14.10
C GLU A 301 -0.14 -2.51 -13.00
N ILE A 302 -0.19 -1.59 -12.03
CA ILE A 302 -1.19 -1.62 -10.96
C ILE A 302 -2.61 -1.47 -11.52
N ASN A 303 -2.84 -0.59 -12.49
CA ASN A 303 -4.15 -0.42 -13.10
C ASN A 303 -4.59 -1.68 -13.86
N THR A 304 -3.66 -2.38 -14.49
CA THR A 304 -3.93 -3.68 -15.11
C THR A 304 -4.32 -4.72 -14.06
N ALA A 305 -3.62 -4.76 -12.93
CA ALA A 305 -3.95 -5.64 -11.82
C ALA A 305 -5.32 -5.31 -11.18
N LEU A 306 -5.64 -4.02 -11.00
CA LEU A 306 -6.96 -3.57 -10.52
C LEU A 306 -8.09 -4.05 -11.44
N ASN A 307 -7.87 -4.06 -12.77
CA ASN A 307 -8.85 -4.58 -13.73
C ASN A 307 -9.03 -6.10 -13.60
N TYR A 308 -7.98 -6.88 -13.38
CA TYR A 308 -8.11 -8.31 -13.08
C TYR A 308 -8.91 -8.53 -11.79
N VAL A 309 -8.57 -7.83 -10.72
CA VAL A 309 -9.29 -7.92 -9.44
C VAL A 309 -10.76 -7.55 -9.62
N LYS A 310 -11.05 -6.45 -10.35
CA LYS A 310 -12.43 -6.04 -10.65
C LYS A 310 -13.21 -7.15 -11.38
N SER A 311 -12.59 -7.78 -12.37
CA SER A 311 -13.21 -8.87 -13.14
C SER A 311 -13.53 -10.10 -12.27
N TRP A 312 -12.60 -10.51 -11.40
CA TRP A 312 -12.82 -11.65 -10.51
C TRP A 312 -13.89 -11.35 -9.45
N LEU A 313 -13.82 -10.17 -8.80
CA LEU A 313 -14.80 -9.78 -7.79
C LEU A 313 -16.20 -9.60 -8.40
N LYS A 314 -16.31 -9.09 -9.66
CA LYS A 314 -17.60 -9.02 -10.35
C LYS A 314 -18.20 -10.40 -10.54
N LYS A 315 -17.41 -11.41 -10.92
CA LYS A 315 -17.92 -12.77 -11.04
C LYS A 315 -18.31 -13.38 -9.69
N VAL A 316 -17.54 -13.08 -8.62
CA VAL A 316 -17.92 -13.46 -7.24
C VAL A 316 -19.26 -12.86 -6.86
N HIS A 317 -19.48 -11.57 -7.19
CA HIS A 317 -20.75 -10.88 -6.97
C HIS A 317 -21.91 -11.58 -7.71
N ASP A 318 -21.78 -11.78 -9.02
CA ASP A 318 -22.83 -12.40 -9.85
C ASP A 318 -23.20 -13.80 -9.34
N ASP A 319 -22.21 -14.56 -8.86
CA ASP A 319 -22.40 -15.89 -8.28
C ASP A 319 -23.10 -15.83 -6.90
N ALA A 320 -22.68 -14.90 -6.04
CA ALA A 320 -23.30 -14.70 -4.73
C ALA A 320 -24.75 -14.22 -4.87
N GLU A 321 -25.01 -13.25 -5.75
CA GLU A 321 -26.36 -12.74 -6.05
C GLU A 321 -27.29 -13.84 -6.55
N LYS A 322 -26.80 -14.69 -7.47
CA LYS A 322 -27.55 -15.84 -7.98
C LYS A 322 -27.88 -16.81 -6.86
N LEU A 323 -26.91 -17.15 -6.02
CA LEU A 323 -27.08 -18.15 -4.95
C LEU A 323 -27.99 -17.64 -3.83
N VAL A 324 -27.88 -16.37 -3.41
CA VAL A 324 -28.65 -15.83 -2.28
C VAL A 324 -30.18 -15.84 -2.55
N LYS A 325 -30.58 -15.81 -3.82
CA LYS A 325 -31.99 -15.83 -4.26
C LYS A 325 -32.59 -17.25 -4.35
N LEU A 326 -31.77 -18.31 -4.21
CA LEU A 326 -32.24 -19.69 -4.26
C LEU A 326 -32.95 -20.10 -2.95
N SER A 327 -33.90 -21.02 -3.05
CA SER A 327 -34.48 -21.67 -1.85
C SER A 327 -33.43 -22.53 -1.13
N ASP A 328 -33.64 -22.83 0.16
CA ASP A 328 -32.72 -23.64 0.98
C ASP A 328 -32.44 -25.01 0.34
N ARG A 329 -33.49 -25.63 -0.25
CA ARG A 329 -33.32 -26.91 -0.97
C ARG A 329 -32.44 -26.75 -2.22
N GLN A 330 -32.60 -25.68 -2.97
CA GLN A 330 -31.81 -25.41 -4.19
C GLN A 330 -30.35 -25.07 -3.84
N LEU A 331 -30.12 -24.33 -2.75
CA LEU A 331 -28.78 -24.00 -2.27
C LEU A 331 -27.94 -25.26 -1.98
N LEU A 332 -28.57 -26.35 -1.55
CA LEU A 332 -27.88 -27.59 -1.19
C LEU A 332 -27.74 -28.58 -2.36
N LEU A 333 -28.13 -28.19 -3.58
CA LEU A 333 -27.92 -29.03 -4.76
C LEU A 333 -26.45 -29.05 -5.20
N PRO A 334 -25.98 -30.15 -5.86
CA PRO A 334 -24.61 -30.20 -6.39
C PRO A 334 -24.26 -29.07 -7.35
N SER A 335 -25.24 -28.53 -8.10
CA SER A 335 -25.04 -27.37 -8.98
C SER A 335 -24.63 -26.11 -8.24
N SER A 336 -25.09 -25.90 -7.01
CA SER A 336 -24.69 -24.78 -6.18
C SER A 336 -23.28 -24.96 -5.64
N GLN A 337 -22.83 -26.19 -5.39
CA GLN A 337 -21.44 -26.46 -5.01
C GLN A 337 -20.45 -25.99 -6.07
N VAL A 338 -20.73 -26.27 -7.34
CA VAL A 338 -19.86 -25.84 -8.43
C VAL A 338 -19.69 -24.32 -8.46
N ILE A 339 -20.78 -23.59 -8.24
CA ILE A 339 -20.75 -22.12 -8.17
C ILE A 339 -19.97 -21.64 -6.92
N LEU A 340 -20.16 -22.28 -5.78
CA LEU A 340 -19.41 -21.95 -4.54
C LEU A 340 -17.91 -22.20 -4.67
N ASP A 341 -17.52 -23.31 -5.32
CA ASP A 341 -16.11 -23.65 -5.59
C ASP A 341 -15.48 -22.61 -6.55
N GLU A 342 -16.21 -22.18 -7.58
CA GLU A 342 -15.78 -21.11 -8.48
C GLU A 342 -15.65 -19.77 -7.74
N MET A 343 -16.65 -19.39 -6.96
CA MET A 343 -16.67 -18.15 -6.18
C MET A 343 -15.48 -18.08 -5.21
N GLN A 344 -15.17 -19.17 -4.47
CA GLN A 344 -14.02 -19.23 -3.59
C GLN A 344 -12.70 -19.09 -4.37
N THR A 345 -12.58 -19.75 -5.51
CA THR A 345 -11.39 -19.69 -6.36
C THR A 345 -11.16 -18.27 -6.88
N LEU A 346 -12.21 -17.59 -7.34
CA LEU A 346 -12.11 -16.22 -7.84
C LEU A 346 -11.80 -15.21 -6.72
N ALA A 347 -12.39 -15.39 -5.55
CA ALA A 347 -12.06 -14.60 -4.36
C ALA A 347 -10.59 -14.77 -3.95
N PHE A 348 -10.06 -16.00 -4.05
CA PHE A 348 -8.64 -16.27 -3.84
C PHE A 348 -7.76 -15.54 -4.88
N TYR A 349 -8.13 -15.57 -6.18
CA TYR A 349 -7.40 -14.85 -7.22
C TYR A 349 -7.45 -13.33 -7.00
N ALA A 350 -8.58 -12.80 -6.59
CA ALA A 350 -8.69 -11.37 -6.25
C ALA A 350 -7.76 -10.99 -5.09
N ASN A 351 -7.60 -11.85 -4.11
CA ASN A 351 -6.71 -11.61 -2.96
C ASN A 351 -5.24 -11.82 -3.31
N ALA A 352 -4.86 -13.01 -3.77
CA ALA A 352 -3.46 -13.45 -3.92
C ALA A 352 -2.92 -13.32 -5.36
N GLY A 353 -3.79 -13.20 -6.36
CA GLY A 353 -3.42 -13.30 -7.77
C GLY A 353 -3.37 -14.74 -8.27
N ARG A 354 -3.03 -14.89 -9.54
CA ARG A 354 -2.81 -16.20 -10.17
C ARG A 354 -1.75 -16.10 -11.26
N SER A 355 -1.15 -17.24 -11.63
CA SER A 355 -0.42 -17.35 -12.89
C SER A 355 -1.39 -17.74 -14.00
N ASP A 356 -1.31 -17.06 -15.15
CA ASP A 356 -2.06 -17.44 -16.33
C ASP A 356 -1.51 -18.79 -16.87
N PRO A 357 -2.35 -19.82 -16.99
CA PRO A 357 -1.89 -21.16 -17.36
C PRO A 357 -1.38 -21.25 -18.81
N PHE A 358 -1.74 -20.29 -19.67
CA PHE A 358 -1.37 -20.31 -21.08
C PHE A 358 -0.16 -19.45 -21.39
N THR A 359 -0.03 -18.30 -20.71
CA THR A 359 1.04 -17.33 -20.97
C THR A 359 2.13 -17.36 -19.91
N SER A 360 1.93 -18.04 -18.79
CA SER A 360 2.75 -18.00 -17.59
C SER A 360 2.90 -16.60 -17.01
N GLN A 361 2.12 -15.62 -17.45
CA GLN A 361 2.13 -14.27 -16.90
C GLN A 361 1.43 -14.25 -15.54
N ALA A 362 2.03 -13.55 -14.60
CA ALA A 362 1.41 -13.29 -13.31
C ALA A 362 0.28 -12.27 -13.47
N GLN A 363 -0.91 -12.62 -12.98
CA GLN A 363 -2.04 -11.72 -12.81
C GLN A 363 -2.13 -11.39 -11.33
N ALA A 364 -1.74 -10.17 -10.98
CA ALA A 364 -1.61 -9.76 -9.58
C ALA A 364 -2.99 -9.60 -8.91
N GLY A 365 -3.06 -10.01 -7.63
CA GLY A 365 -4.16 -9.74 -6.71
C GLY A 365 -3.87 -8.53 -5.83
N VAL A 366 -4.77 -8.23 -4.87
CA VAL A 366 -4.67 -7.03 -4.05
C VAL A 366 -3.44 -7.00 -3.14
N LEU A 367 -2.89 -8.14 -2.75
CA LEU A 367 -1.65 -8.20 -1.96
C LEU A 367 -0.46 -7.64 -2.75
N GLN A 368 -0.34 -8.00 -4.04
CA GLN A 368 0.70 -7.47 -4.90
C GLN A 368 0.45 -5.99 -5.22
N ILE A 369 -0.81 -5.60 -5.46
CA ILE A 369 -1.19 -4.19 -5.66
C ILE A 369 -0.75 -3.32 -4.48
N GLN A 370 -0.99 -3.75 -3.24
CA GLN A 370 -0.53 -3.02 -2.06
C GLN A 370 0.98 -2.87 -2.06
N TYR A 371 1.72 -3.95 -2.29
CA TYR A 371 3.19 -3.92 -2.36
C TYR A 371 3.70 -2.97 -3.46
N ASP A 372 3.06 -2.99 -4.64
CA ASP A 372 3.46 -2.12 -5.74
C ASP A 372 3.15 -0.64 -5.45
N ILE A 373 2.06 -0.35 -4.72
CA ILE A 373 1.76 1.01 -4.24
C ILE A 373 2.83 1.47 -3.22
N GLU A 374 3.27 0.60 -2.31
CA GLU A 374 4.34 0.91 -1.35
C GLU A 374 5.65 1.33 -2.04
N ARG A 375 5.95 0.80 -3.23
CA ARG A 375 7.14 1.20 -4.02
C ARG A 375 7.16 2.68 -4.43
N PHE A 376 6.02 3.37 -4.49
CA PHE A 376 6.00 4.83 -4.73
C PHE A 376 6.55 5.63 -3.55
N ALA A 377 6.45 5.11 -2.34
CA ALA A 377 6.93 5.74 -1.12
C ALA A 377 8.42 5.44 -0.85
N THR A 378 9.21 5.28 -1.91
CA THR A 378 10.66 5.04 -1.83
C THR A 378 11.41 6.36 -1.80
N PHE A 379 12.37 6.48 -0.88
CA PHE A 379 13.33 7.56 -0.85
C PHE A 379 14.51 7.27 -1.78
N ASP A 380 14.75 8.14 -2.75
CA ASP A 380 15.93 8.14 -3.60
C ASP A 380 17.02 8.97 -2.91
N ILE A 381 18.03 8.30 -2.33
CA ILE A 381 19.03 8.93 -1.47
C ILE A 381 20.17 9.49 -2.30
N THR A 382 20.47 10.76 -2.13
CA THR A 382 21.53 11.47 -2.84
C THR A 382 22.50 12.15 -1.86
N PRO A 383 23.76 12.43 -2.27
CA PRO A 383 24.66 13.24 -1.47
C PRO A 383 24.06 14.61 -1.17
N TYR A 384 24.22 15.07 0.09
CA TYR A 384 23.80 16.41 0.46
C TYR A 384 24.76 17.45 -0.12
N THR A 385 24.23 18.39 -0.86
CA THR A 385 24.99 19.56 -1.37
C THR A 385 24.36 20.81 -0.78
N SER A 386 25.14 21.55 0.03
CA SER A 386 24.71 22.88 0.50
C SER A 386 24.53 23.78 -0.72
N LYS A 387 23.32 24.27 -0.95
CA LYS A 387 23.06 25.27 -1.96
C LYS A 387 23.62 26.63 -1.54
#